data_a2d44a7ccf52a41238c9c6566377ddc0
#
_entry.id   a2d44a7ccf52a41238c9c6566377ddc0
#
_cell.length_a   1.000
_cell.length_b   1.000
_cell.length_c   1.000
_cell.angle_alpha   90.00
_cell.angle_beta   90.00
_cell.angle_gamma   90.00
#
_symmetry.space_group_name_H-M   'P 1'
#
loop_
_entity.id
_entity.type
_entity.pdbx_description
1 polymer ?
#
loop_
_entity_poly.entity_id
_entity_poly.type
_entity_poly.pdbx_seq_one_letter_code
_entity_poly.pdbx_strand_id
1 'polypeptide(L)'
;NHQVFKVAPGTSKPVVFASNSMMNQPNDLAISFGGTLYASDPNWPAKTGQLWKITVDGRTTRLAEKMGTTNGIEVSPDGRTLYVNESAQRKIWSFAIDSDGNLSGKKLFKSFEDHGFDGMRCDVDGNLYVTRYGKGTVVKLSPSGEVLAEIDVLGKKPSNICFGGPDGRTAYVTEVEHTRIVSFR
;
A
#
# COMPACT_ATOMS: atom_id res chain seq x y z
N ASN A 1 -1.41 -17.24 -3.65
CA ASN A 1 -0.72 -18.35 -2.95
C ASN A 1 -0.96 -18.37 -1.43
N HIS A 2 -1.87 -17.55 -0.89
CA HIS A 2 -2.30 -17.60 0.53
C HIS A 2 -1.18 -17.43 1.57
N GLN A 3 -0.04 -16.82 1.18
CA GLN A 3 1.16 -16.79 2.01
C GLN A 3 1.89 -15.45 1.92
N VAL A 4 2.54 -15.09 3.02
CA VAL A 4 3.54 -14.02 3.11
C VAL A 4 4.88 -14.67 3.46
N PHE A 5 5.94 -14.26 2.79
CA PHE A 5 7.27 -14.81 2.96
C PHE A 5 8.19 -13.81 3.67
N LYS A 6 9.17 -14.34 4.37
CA LYS A 6 10.25 -13.58 5.01
C LYS A 6 11.59 -14.09 4.50
N VAL A 7 12.51 -13.16 4.23
CA VAL A 7 13.92 -13.45 3.99
C VAL A 7 14.71 -12.88 5.18
N ALA A 8 15.43 -13.72 5.89
CA ALA A 8 16.25 -13.27 7.02
C ALA A 8 17.50 -12.54 6.52
N PRO A 9 18.02 -11.54 7.27
CA PRO A 9 19.29 -10.90 6.95
C PRO A 9 20.43 -11.93 6.75
N GLY A 10 21.25 -11.73 5.75
CA GLY A 10 22.35 -12.64 5.41
C GLY A 10 21.94 -13.93 4.69
N THR A 11 20.67 -14.10 4.34
CA THR A 11 20.18 -15.24 3.56
C THR A 11 19.50 -14.77 2.27
N SER A 12 19.41 -15.68 1.27
CA SER A 12 18.62 -15.44 0.05
C SER A 12 17.40 -16.35 -0.05
N LYS A 13 17.19 -17.22 0.96
CA LYS A 13 16.12 -18.22 0.91
C LYS A 13 14.86 -17.70 1.61
N PRO A 14 13.73 -17.54 0.90
CA PRO A 14 12.47 -17.17 1.52
C PRO A 14 11.92 -18.34 2.35
N VAL A 15 11.34 -18.00 3.49
CA VAL A 15 10.57 -18.93 4.35
C VAL A 15 9.16 -18.39 4.51
N VAL A 16 8.18 -19.27 4.68
CA VAL A 16 6.79 -18.84 4.95
C VAL A 16 6.76 -18.17 6.31
N PHE A 17 6.33 -16.90 6.35
CA PHE A 17 6.17 -16.14 7.57
C PHE A 17 4.74 -16.21 8.10
N ALA A 18 3.76 -16.08 7.22
CA ALA A 18 2.35 -16.18 7.52
C ALA A 18 1.59 -16.91 6.41
N SER A 19 0.57 -17.67 6.78
CA SER A 19 -0.27 -18.40 5.83
C SER A 19 -1.70 -18.50 6.38
N ASN A 20 -2.68 -18.32 5.48
CA ASN A 20 -4.09 -18.54 5.80
C ASN A 20 -4.84 -18.95 4.52
N SER A 21 -5.57 -20.06 4.57
CA SER A 21 -6.31 -20.57 3.41
C SER A 21 -7.42 -19.64 2.90
N MET A 22 -7.85 -18.67 3.72
CA MET A 22 -8.85 -17.66 3.32
C MET A 22 -8.23 -16.43 2.61
N MET A 23 -6.90 -16.32 2.55
CA MET A 23 -6.24 -15.30 1.73
C MET A 23 -6.47 -15.62 0.24
N ASN A 24 -6.60 -14.58 -0.58
CA ASN A 24 -6.61 -14.71 -2.03
C ASN A 24 -5.17 -14.68 -2.56
N GLN A 25 -4.62 -13.47 -2.57
CA GLN A 25 -3.31 -13.18 -3.14
C GLN A 25 -2.75 -11.95 -2.43
N PRO A 26 -2.20 -12.06 -1.20
CA PRO A 26 -1.57 -10.92 -0.53
C PRO A 26 -0.66 -10.17 -1.50
N ASN A 27 -0.92 -8.87 -1.67
CA ASN A 27 -0.31 -8.07 -2.72
C ASN A 27 0.72 -7.08 -2.15
N ASP A 28 0.28 -6.16 -1.30
CA ASP A 28 1.15 -5.14 -0.71
C ASP A 28 1.11 -5.20 0.82
N LEU A 29 2.16 -4.72 1.47
CA LEU A 29 2.38 -4.79 2.90
C LEU A 29 2.76 -3.43 3.47
N ALA A 30 2.09 -3.05 4.56
CA ALA A 30 2.51 -1.95 5.43
C ALA A 30 2.90 -2.48 6.81
N ILE A 31 3.82 -1.81 7.49
CA ILE A 31 4.29 -2.21 8.82
C ILE A 31 4.09 -1.07 9.82
N SER A 32 3.52 -1.37 10.99
CA SER A 32 3.46 -0.45 12.11
C SER A 32 4.77 -0.41 12.89
N PHE A 33 4.97 0.61 13.73
CA PHE A 33 6.15 0.71 14.62
C PHE A 33 6.30 -0.50 15.55
N GLY A 34 5.20 -1.14 15.95
CA GLY A 34 5.21 -2.35 16.77
C GLY A 34 5.50 -3.64 15.98
N GLY A 35 5.78 -3.55 14.68
CA GLY A 35 6.09 -4.70 13.83
C GLY A 35 4.87 -5.48 13.34
N THR A 36 3.65 -5.02 13.63
CA THR A 36 2.44 -5.58 13.02
C THR A 36 2.40 -5.25 11.53
N LEU A 37 2.19 -6.26 10.69
CA LEU A 37 2.00 -6.09 9.26
C LEU A 37 0.50 -5.98 8.93
N TYR A 38 0.19 -5.11 7.99
CA TYR A 38 -1.10 -5.04 7.31
C TYR A 38 -0.91 -5.46 5.87
N ALA A 39 -1.73 -6.39 5.38
CA ALA A 39 -1.67 -6.89 4.01
C ALA A 39 -2.95 -6.55 3.26
N SER A 40 -2.82 -5.99 2.08
CA SER A 40 -3.89 -5.94 1.09
C SER A 40 -3.97 -7.29 0.38
N ASP A 41 -5.18 -7.74 0.10
CA ASP A 41 -5.39 -9.07 -0.43
C ASP A 41 -6.52 -9.07 -1.49
N PRO A 42 -6.19 -8.71 -2.74
CA PRO A 42 -7.17 -8.62 -3.81
C PRO A 42 -7.61 -9.98 -4.36
N ASN A 43 -8.83 -10.00 -4.88
CA ASN A 43 -9.29 -10.98 -5.85
C ASN A 43 -9.53 -10.26 -7.17
N TRP A 44 -8.53 -10.23 -8.05
CA TRP A 44 -8.55 -9.47 -9.30
C TRP A 44 -9.70 -9.85 -10.23
N PRO A 45 -9.98 -11.15 -10.49
CA PRO A 45 -11.10 -11.55 -11.35
C PRO A 45 -12.46 -11.12 -10.82
N ALA A 46 -12.66 -11.22 -9.50
CA ALA A 46 -13.91 -10.84 -8.84
C ALA A 46 -14.02 -9.33 -8.59
N LYS A 47 -12.93 -8.57 -8.76
CA LYS A 47 -12.82 -7.14 -8.41
C LYS A 47 -13.18 -6.85 -6.95
N THR A 48 -12.82 -7.75 -6.06
CA THR A 48 -13.01 -7.66 -4.61
C THR A 48 -11.68 -7.71 -3.88
N GLY A 49 -11.71 -7.55 -2.57
CA GLY A 49 -10.52 -7.66 -1.73
C GLY A 49 -10.86 -7.72 -0.25
N GLN A 50 -9.82 -7.95 0.53
CA GLN A 50 -9.86 -8.03 1.97
C GLN A 50 -8.56 -7.49 2.57
N LEU A 51 -8.54 -7.27 3.88
CA LEU A 51 -7.38 -6.79 4.63
C LEU A 51 -7.04 -7.75 5.74
N TRP A 52 -5.74 -7.94 5.95
CA TRP A 52 -5.21 -8.82 6.98
C TRP A 52 -4.29 -8.08 7.93
N LYS A 53 -4.37 -8.41 9.21
CA LYS A 53 -3.35 -8.15 10.23
C LYS A 53 -2.50 -9.40 10.38
N ILE A 54 -1.19 -9.21 10.44
CA ILE A 54 -0.22 -10.28 10.67
C ILE A 54 0.68 -9.82 11.81
N THR A 55 0.66 -10.55 12.90
CA THR A 55 1.47 -10.25 14.09
C THR A 55 2.93 -10.63 13.89
N VAL A 56 3.81 -10.14 14.75
CA VAL A 56 5.27 -10.39 14.68
C VAL A 56 5.63 -11.88 14.73
N ASP A 57 4.74 -12.72 15.25
CA ASP A 57 4.88 -14.18 15.29
C ASP A 57 4.15 -14.90 14.13
N GLY A 58 3.65 -14.13 13.13
CA GLY A 58 3.05 -14.67 11.91
C GLY A 58 1.58 -15.08 12.02
N ARG A 59 0.90 -14.81 13.14
CA ARG A 59 -0.55 -15.06 13.27
C ARG A 59 -1.33 -14.07 12.42
N THR A 60 -2.36 -14.56 11.75
CA THR A 60 -3.18 -13.77 10.81
C THR A 60 -4.59 -13.54 11.36
N THR A 61 -5.09 -12.33 11.19
CA THR A 61 -6.48 -11.95 11.49
C THR A 61 -7.03 -11.16 10.30
N ARG A 62 -8.19 -11.56 9.77
CA ARG A 62 -8.87 -10.78 8.75
C ARG A 62 -9.55 -9.58 9.39
N LEU A 63 -9.18 -8.37 8.96
CA LEU A 63 -9.67 -7.11 9.51
C LEU A 63 -10.85 -6.53 8.72
N ALA A 64 -10.88 -6.76 7.41
CA ALA A 64 -11.96 -6.31 6.54
C ALA A 64 -12.16 -7.29 5.38
N GLU A 65 -13.40 -7.39 4.92
CA GLU A 65 -13.82 -8.17 3.76
C GLU A 65 -14.78 -7.35 2.89
N LYS A 66 -15.12 -7.87 1.71
CA LYS A 66 -16.06 -7.22 0.77
C LYS A 66 -15.63 -5.80 0.37
N MET A 67 -14.32 -5.58 0.35
CA MET A 67 -13.73 -4.38 -0.24
C MET A 67 -13.66 -4.53 -1.76
N GLY A 68 -13.36 -3.43 -2.45
CA GLY A 68 -12.98 -3.48 -3.86
C GLY A 68 -11.63 -4.15 -4.08
N THR A 69 -11.02 -3.95 -5.24
CA THR A 69 -9.72 -4.54 -5.59
C THR A 69 -8.61 -3.84 -4.80
N THR A 70 -8.40 -4.30 -3.56
CA THR A 70 -7.37 -3.73 -2.66
C THR A 70 -5.99 -3.91 -3.28
N ASN A 71 -5.16 -2.85 -3.24
CA ASN A 71 -3.80 -2.87 -3.78
C ASN A 71 -2.86 -2.16 -2.80
N GLY A 72 -2.32 -0.98 -3.11
CA GLY A 72 -1.43 -0.27 -2.21
C GLY A 72 -2.02 -0.08 -0.81
N ILE A 73 -1.18 -0.27 0.20
CA ILE A 73 -1.51 -0.16 1.62
C ILE A 73 -0.38 0.55 2.37
N GLU A 74 -0.71 1.46 3.28
CA GLU A 74 0.29 2.23 4.02
C GLU A 74 -0.18 2.64 5.41
N VAL A 75 0.70 2.60 6.39
CA VAL A 75 0.48 3.14 7.74
C VAL A 75 1.01 4.56 7.81
N SER A 76 0.20 5.49 8.33
CA SER A 76 0.65 6.89 8.53
C SER A 76 1.87 6.97 9.46
N PRO A 77 2.70 8.03 9.35
CA PRO A 77 3.90 8.17 10.18
C PRO A 77 3.64 8.22 11.68
N ASP A 78 2.44 8.60 12.11
CA ASP A 78 2.05 8.59 13.54
C ASP A 78 1.51 7.23 14.00
N GLY A 79 1.41 6.24 13.10
CA GLY A 79 0.94 4.88 13.38
C GLY A 79 -0.57 4.75 13.62
N ARG A 80 -1.36 5.81 13.42
CA ARG A 80 -2.78 5.86 13.81
C ARG A 80 -3.75 5.66 12.66
N THR A 81 -3.28 5.75 11.42
CA THR A 81 -4.12 5.62 10.23
C THR A 81 -3.56 4.58 9.27
N LEU A 82 -4.41 3.69 8.78
CA LEU A 82 -4.12 2.82 7.66
C LEU A 82 -4.80 3.38 6.42
N TYR A 83 -4.03 3.62 5.37
CA TYR A 83 -4.55 3.94 4.04
C TYR A 83 -4.56 2.68 3.19
N VAL A 84 -5.62 2.49 2.41
CA VAL A 84 -5.76 1.37 1.47
C VAL A 84 -6.40 1.88 0.20
N ASN A 85 -5.80 1.61 -0.95
CA ASN A 85 -6.46 1.91 -2.21
C ASN A 85 -7.20 0.69 -2.78
N GLU A 86 -8.29 0.96 -3.49
CA GLU A 86 -9.04 0.03 -4.33
C GLU A 86 -8.80 0.43 -5.79
N SER A 87 -7.89 -0.28 -6.45
CA SER A 87 -7.38 0.08 -7.77
C SER A 87 -8.49 0.21 -8.82
N ALA A 88 -9.32 -0.82 -9.00
CA ALA A 88 -10.37 -0.83 -10.00
C ALA A 88 -11.51 0.15 -9.69
N GLN A 89 -11.77 0.41 -8.40
CA GLN A 89 -12.82 1.34 -7.93
C GLN A 89 -12.32 2.78 -7.84
N ARG A 90 -11.02 3.01 -7.98
CA ARG A 90 -10.39 4.35 -7.97
C ARG A 90 -10.66 5.12 -6.68
N LYS A 91 -10.65 4.41 -5.54
CA LYS A 91 -10.92 4.95 -4.20
C LYS A 91 -9.75 4.67 -3.28
N ILE A 92 -9.45 5.61 -2.41
CA ILE A 92 -8.53 5.44 -1.30
C ILE A 92 -9.34 5.57 -0.01
N TRP A 93 -9.20 4.60 0.87
CA TRP A 93 -9.86 4.55 2.17
C TRP A 93 -8.85 4.82 3.28
N SER A 94 -9.30 5.44 4.35
CA SER A 94 -8.58 5.52 5.61
C SER A 94 -9.34 4.77 6.71
N PHE A 95 -8.57 4.15 7.60
CA PHE A 95 -9.07 3.45 8.79
C PHE A 95 -8.28 3.95 10.00
N ALA A 96 -8.94 4.10 11.14
CA ALA A 96 -8.24 4.29 12.40
C ALA A 96 -7.65 2.96 12.88
N ILE A 97 -6.41 3.00 13.38
CA ILE A 97 -5.71 1.86 14.01
C ILE A 97 -5.78 2.05 15.52
N ASP A 98 -6.28 1.06 16.25
CA ASP A 98 -6.26 1.05 17.72
C ASP A 98 -4.94 0.50 18.28
N SER A 99 -4.79 0.50 19.61
CA SER A 99 -3.59 0.00 20.30
C SER A 99 -3.30 -1.48 20.05
N ASP A 100 -4.32 -2.26 19.72
CA ASP A 100 -4.20 -3.70 19.43
C ASP A 100 -3.98 -3.95 17.92
N GLY A 101 -3.91 -2.89 17.11
CA GLY A 101 -3.75 -2.95 15.67
C GLY A 101 -5.01 -3.35 14.91
N ASN A 102 -6.20 -3.22 15.51
CA ASN A 102 -7.45 -3.45 14.80
C ASN A 102 -7.90 -2.17 14.08
N LEU A 103 -8.73 -2.35 13.06
CA LEU A 103 -9.20 -1.25 12.22
C LEU A 103 -10.64 -0.85 12.58
N SER A 104 -10.88 0.45 12.54
CA SER A 104 -12.22 1.03 12.73
C SER A 104 -12.39 2.28 11.88
N GLY A 105 -13.62 2.83 11.83
CA GLY A 105 -13.88 4.13 11.26
C GLY A 105 -13.52 4.26 9.77
N LYS A 106 -13.82 3.25 8.94
CA LYS A 106 -13.60 3.32 7.48
C LYS A 106 -14.20 4.60 6.90
N LYS A 107 -13.37 5.43 6.25
CA LYS A 107 -13.77 6.67 5.60
C LYS A 107 -13.20 6.75 4.20
N LEU A 108 -13.96 7.31 3.25
CA LEU A 108 -13.42 7.67 1.95
C LEU A 108 -12.41 8.81 2.14
N PHE A 109 -11.15 8.54 1.82
CA PHE A 109 -10.08 9.52 1.89
C PHE A 109 -9.98 10.33 0.59
N LYS A 110 -9.98 9.63 -0.57
CA LYS A 110 -9.95 10.25 -1.90
C LYS A 110 -10.58 9.35 -2.94
N SER A 111 -11.15 9.94 -3.98
CA SER A 111 -11.57 9.25 -5.21
C SER A 111 -11.11 10.02 -6.44
N PHE A 112 -10.97 9.30 -7.55
CA PHE A 112 -10.59 9.85 -8.84
C PHE A 112 -11.52 9.31 -9.93
N GLU A 113 -11.75 10.11 -10.96
CA GLU A 113 -12.63 9.72 -12.06
C GLU A 113 -11.93 8.83 -13.10
N ASP A 114 -10.60 8.92 -13.16
CA ASP A 114 -9.77 8.24 -14.15
C ASP A 114 -8.74 7.31 -13.50
N HIS A 115 -8.23 6.34 -14.23
CA HIS A 115 -7.11 5.44 -13.93
C HIS A 115 -7.09 4.85 -12.50
N GLY A 116 -6.47 3.71 -12.35
CA GLY A 116 -6.33 3.03 -11.07
C GLY A 116 -5.12 3.48 -10.27
N PHE A 117 -4.85 2.70 -9.25
CA PHE A 117 -3.71 2.87 -8.34
C PHE A 117 -2.90 1.57 -8.26
N ASP A 118 -1.66 1.71 -7.79
CA ASP A 118 -0.84 0.59 -7.37
C ASP A 118 -0.23 0.92 -6.00
N GLY A 119 1.06 0.80 -5.77
CA GLY A 119 1.67 1.06 -4.48
C GLY A 119 1.60 2.51 -4.03
N MET A 120 1.81 2.74 -2.74
CA MET A 120 1.80 4.07 -2.12
C MET A 120 2.69 4.15 -0.89
N ARG A 121 3.09 5.38 -0.50
CA ARG A 121 3.96 5.64 0.64
C ARG A 121 3.68 7.01 1.25
N CYS A 122 3.71 7.11 2.59
CA CYS A 122 3.70 8.40 3.29
C CYS A 122 5.10 9.01 3.37
N ASP A 123 5.19 10.35 3.27
CA ASP A 123 6.36 11.09 3.75
C ASP A 123 6.26 11.34 5.27
N VAL A 124 7.31 11.90 5.85
CA VAL A 124 7.38 12.18 7.30
C VAL A 124 6.35 13.21 7.79
N ASP A 125 5.84 14.06 6.89
CA ASP A 125 4.82 15.06 7.17
C ASP A 125 3.39 14.48 7.06
N GLY A 126 3.27 13.18 6.72
CA GLY A 126 2.00 12.48 6.57
C GLY A 126 1.33 12.66 5.21
N ASN A 127 2.01 13.28 4.23
CA ASN A 127 1.46 13.32 2.88
C ASN A 127 1.56 11.94 2.23
N LEU A 128 0.49 11.52 1.57
CA LEU A 128 0.42 10.22 0.90
C LEU A 128 0.74 10.35 -0.58
N TYR A 129 1.77 9.65 -1.04
CA TYR A 129 2.15 9.54 -2.44
C TYR A 129 1.58 8.23 -3.00
N VAL A 130 0.83 8.31 -4.08
CA VAL A 130 0.12 7.18 -4.67
C VAL A 130 0.46 7.07 -6.15
N THR A 131 0.91 5.91 -6.59
CA THR A 131 1.15 5.65 -8.00
C THR A 131 -0.17 5.51 -8.75
N ARG A 132 -0.30 6.24 -9.87
CA ARG A 132 -1.48 6.27 -10.75
C ARG A 132 -1.23 5.36 -11.96
N TYR A 133 -1.42 4.05 -11.75
CA TYR A 133 -1.21 3.04 -12.80
C TYR A 133 -2.15 3.28 -13.99
N GLY A 134 -1.61 3.32 -15.18
CA GLY A 134 -2.32 3.65 -16.43
C GLY A 134 -2.30 5.14 -16.77
N LYS A 135 -2.19 6.05 -15.80
CA LYS A 135 -2.04 7.49 -16.02
C LYS A 135 -0.58 7.89 -16.24
N GLY A 136 0.32 7.29 -15.48
CA GLY A 136 1.76 7.58 -15.58
C GLY A 136 2.23 8.66 -14.61
N THR A 137 1.53 8.85 -13.50
CA THR A 137 1.87 9.88 -12.52
C THR A 137 1.97 9.29 -11.11
N VAL A 138 2.60 10.04 -10.21
CA VAL A 138 2.46 9.90 -8.76
C VAL A 138 1.69 11.11 -8.27
N VAL A 139 0.58 10.89 -7.57
CA VAL A 139 -0.16 11.97 -6.92
C VAL A 139 0.29 12.10 -5.47
N LYS A 140 0.58 13.33 -5.02
CA LYS A 140 0.83 13.67 -3.63
C LYS A 140 -0.45 14.23 -3.03
N LEU A 141 -0.92 13.61 -1.95
CA LEU A 141 -2.11 14.01 -1.19
C LEU A 141 -1.71 14.51 0.20
N SER A 142 -2.33 15.60 0.66
CA SER A 142 -2.19 16.05 2.05
C SER A 142 -2.82 15.04 3.03
N PRO A 143 -2.57 15.14 4.34
CA PRO A 143 -3.28 14.35 5.35
C PRO A 143 -4.81 14.54 5.36
N SER A 144 -5.32 15.63 4.75
CA SER A 144 -6.76 15.87 4.55
C SER A 144 -7.31 15.32 3.23
N GLY A 145 -6.46 14.75 2.34
CA GLY A 145 -6.85 14.20 1.04
C GLY A 145 -6.89 15.25 -0.09
N GLU A 146 -6.33 16.43 0.11
CA GLU A 146 -6.16 17.44 -0.96
C GLU A 146 -5.01 17.06 -1.88
N VAL A 147 -5.17 17.27 -3.19
CA VAL A 147 -4.11 17.06 -4.17
C VAL A 147 -3.12 18.23 -4.06
N LEU A 148 -1.91 17.93 -3.61
CA LEU A 148 -0.82 18.92 -3.50
C LEU A 148 0.03 18.98 -4.77
N ALA A 149 0.25 17.83 -5.42
CA ALA A 149 1.01 17.74 -6.67
C ALA A 149 0.63 16.48 -7.43
N GLU A 150 0.87 16.49 -8.72
CA GLU A 150 0.84 15.31 -9.58
C GLU A 150 2.12 15.30 -10.42
N ILE A 151 2.96 14.28 -10.27
CA ILE A 151 4.32 14.18 -10.82
C ILE A 151 4.31 13.15 -11.94
N ASP A 152 4.70 13.56 -13.15
CA ASP A 152 4.89 12.67 -14.29
C ASP A 152 6.13 11.77 -14.05
N VAL A 153 5.98 10.47 -14.24
CA VAL A 153 7.06 9.49 -14.10
C VAL A 153 7.56 8.94 -15.44
N LEU A 154 7.23 9.64 -16.54
CA LEU A 154 7.73 9.39 -17.88
C LEU A 154 7.40 7.98 -18.43
N GLY A 155 6.32 7.38 -17.95
CA GLY A 155 5.79 6.08 -18.38
C GLY A 155 4.46 5.80 -17.71
N LYS A 156 3.59 5.04 -18.35
CA LYS A 156 2.18 4.92 -17.93
C LYS A 156 1.93 3.92 -16.80
N LYS A 157 2.94 3.17 -16.37
CA LYS A 157 2.71 2.06 -15.43
C LYS A 157 3.58 2.16 -14.17
N PRO A 158 3.50 3.28 -13.40
CA PRO A 158 4.13 3.32 -12.07
C PRO A 158 3.47 2.29 -11.16
N SER A 159 4.26 1.42 -10.55
CA SER A 159 3.72 0.31 -9.75
C SER A 159 3.99 0.42 -8.25
N ASN A 160 5.11 1.01 -7.83
CA ASN A 160 5.35 1.24 -6.39
C ASN A 160 6.27 2.44 -6.19
N ILE A 161 6.32 2.93 -4.95
CA ILE A 161 7.12 4.09 -4.56
C ILE A 161 7.74 3.86 -3.17
N CYS A 162 8.97 4.33 -2.99
CA CYS A 162 9.62 4.42 -1.69
C CYS A 162 10.47 5.69 -1.60
N PHE A 163 10.83 6.09 -0.38
CA PHE A 163 11.75 7.19 -0.13
C PHE A 163 13.13 6.65 0.27
N GLY A 164 14.18 7.39 -0.10
CA GLY A 164 15.55 7.03 0.19
C GLY A 164 16.52 8.16 -0.14
N GLY A 165 17.77 7.80 -0.44
CA GLY A 165 18.89 8.74 -0.60
C GLY A 165 19.48 9.15 0.74
N PRO A 166 20.58 9.95 0.73
CA PRO A 166 21.31 10.30 1.95
C PRO A 166 20.48 11.04 3.00
N ASP A 167 19.46 11.77 2.58
CA ASP A 167 18.58 12.58 3.43
C ASP A 167 17.13 12.07 3.48
N GLY A 168 16.85 10.91 2.86
CA GLY A 168 15.51 10.32 2.80
C GLY A 168 14.49 11.08 1.92
N ARG A 169 14.93 12.08 1.14
CA ARG A 169 14.05 12.98 0.38
C ARG A 169 13.93 12.64 -1.10
N THR A 170 14.58 11.58 -1.56
CA THR A 170 14.46 11.12 -2.94
C THR A 170 13.39 10.04 -3.02
N ALA A 171 12.37 10.27 -3.82
CA ALA A 171 11.39 9.26 -4.16
C ALA A 171 11.93 8.38 -5.30
N TYR A 172 11.77 7.07 -5.17
CA TYR A 172 12.09 6.08 -6.20
C TYR A 172 10.81 5.35 -6.58
N VAL A 173 10.49 5.35 -7.87
CA VAL A 173 9.26 4.77 -8.41
C VAL A 173 9.61 3.67 -9.40
N THR A 174 9.08 2.47 -9.19
CA THR A 174 9.16 1.39 -10.17
C THR A 174 8.20 1.67 -11.32
N GLU A 175 8.72 1.75 -12.55
CA GLU A 175 7.95 2.01 -13.77
C GLU A 175 8.05 0.79 -14.68
N VAL A 176 6.92 0.08 -14.84
CA VAL A 176 6.85 -1.25 -15.45
C VAL A 176 6.87 -1.21 -16.98
N GLU A 177 6.33 -0.15 -17.59
CA GLU A 177 6.23 -0.05 -19.06
C GLU A 177 7.62 -0.06 -19.73
N HIS A 178 8.59 0.62 -19.11
CA HIS A 178 9.96 0.69 -19.63
C HIS A 178 10.98 -0.07 -18.78
N THR A 179 10.51 -0.89 -17.81
CA THR A 179 11.36 -1.75 -16.97
C THR A 179 12.48 -0.95 -16.29
N ARG A 180 12.14 0.13 -15.57
CA ARG A 180 13.09 1.06 -14.96
C ARG A 180 12.65 1.57 -13.60
N ILE A 181 13.56 2.26 -12.92
CA ILE A 181 13.28 3.08 -11.74
C ILE A 181 13.42 4.54 -12.14
N VAL A 182 12.40 5.34 -11.82
CA VAL A 182 12.42 6.80 -11.97
C VAL A 182 12.59 7.40 -10.58
N SER A 183 13.32 8.50 -10.47
CA SER A 183 13.49 9.20 -9.20
C SER A 183 13.22 10.70 -9.35
N PHE A 184 12.71 11.31 -8.26
CA PHE A 184 12.50 12.76 -8.15
C PHE A 184 12.66 13.23 -6.69
N ARG A 185 12.70 14.56 -6.50
CA ARG A 185 12.79 15.18 -5.16
C ARG A 185 11.68 16.20 -4.97
#